data_92c6f6b74a234f11bec655acf9f64334
#
_entry.id   92c6f6b74a234f11bec655acf9f64334
#
_cell.length_a   1.000
_cell.length_b   1.000
_cell.length_c   1.000
_cell.angle_alpha   90.00
_cell.angle_beta   90.00
_cell.angle_gamma   90.00
#
_symmetry.space_group_name_H-M   'P 1'
#
loop_
_entity.id
_entity.type
_entity.pdbx_description
1 polymer ?
#
loop_
_entity_poly.entity_id
_entity_poly.type
_entity_poly.pdbx_seq_one_letter_code
_entity_poly.pdbx_strand_id
1 'polypeptide(L)'
;MQKKLLTNGNAFKRTDGRWCGVVWYMDEHGERKRKSFSGTTKAEVNKKITEYIADFENQAAESDESKKTLQESMQNWLWVFKFPSVEQTTYDRCECSAKNQIYPLLGEKAVGDITAADIKNLLNYWMSKGYAYTTVKKAYVILNEYFHYLYREEMIPKNPMANIEMIKKSNFLSAQNKENLPECETVTIFMSEEIEKFKAEAFSTFKDGKRKYQQAAAYILMLNTGLRTGELLGLLNSDIDLENKTLTVRQGVKEIVNRDGVGKAAMKIKVGKPKSAASKRTVPLNRTAMDMIEDLRKEAYFGENTPLVADGNGDYTKPVNFRKRYYRILKAAGIKRKGLHSLRHTFATNLVNGQKQSDGMIKALSPRQVADLLGHSTSQITELYYVKKDTSRLNGITEGFEI
;
A
#
# COMPACT_ATOMS: atom_id res chain seq x y z
N MET A 1 13.52 27.40 -25.16
CA MET A 1 14.17 26.04 -25.27
C MET A 1 15.30 26.00 -24.26
N GLN A 2 15.60 24.86 -23.68
CA GLN A 2 16.80 24.74 -22.81
C GLN A 2 18.08 24.78 -23.62
N LYS A 3 19.12 25.39 -23.05
CA LYS A 3 20.46 25.34 -23.64
C LYS A 3 20.93 23.88 -23.72
N LYS A 4 21.44 23.44 -24.89
CA LYS A 4 21.85 22.04 -25.10
C LYS A 4 23.27 21.98 -25.69
N LEU A 5 24.14 21.15 -25.09
CA LEU A 5 25.44 20.86 -25.66
C LEU A 5 25.29 20.05 -26.94
N LEU A 6 25.99 20.43 -27.99
CA LEU A 6 26.02 19.74 -29.28
C LEU A 6 27.30 18.92 -29.45
N THR A 7 28.39 19.30 -28.78
CA THR A 7 29.68 18.57 -28.82
C THR A 7 30.38 18.65 -27.45
N ASN A 8 31.08 17.60 -27.08
CA ASN A 8 31.90 17.54 -25.86
C ASN A 8 33.26 18.23 -26.02
N GLY A 9 33.53 18.82 -27.18
CA GLY A 9 34.77 19.51 -27.47
C GLY A 9 36.03 18.65 -27.37
N ASN A 10 36.97 18.87 -28.25
CA ASN A 10 38.27 18.22 -28.19
C ASN A 10 39.37 19.25 -28.43
N ALA A 11 40.50 19.14 -27.68
CA ALA A 11 41.66 20.00 -27.88
C ALA A 11 42.46 19.54 -29.09
N PHE A 12 42.75 20.50 -30.00
CA PHE A 12 43.57 20.32 -31.19
C PHE A 12 44.69 21.38 -31.24
N LYS A 13 45.81 21.08 -31.91
CA LYS A 13 46.93 21.99 -32.06
C LYS A 13 46.77 22.79 -33.36
N ARG A 14 46.87 24.12 -33.27
CA ARG A 14 46.85 25.03 -34.42
C ARG A 14 48.20 25.08 -35.10
N THR A 15 48.24 25.63 -36.30
CA THR A 15 49.48 25.86 -37.08
C THR A 15 50.47 26.83 -36.43
N ASP A 16 49.96 27.73 -35.55
CA ASP A 16 50.75 28.65 -34.76
C ASP A 16 51.34 28.01 -33.49
N GLY A 17 51.18 26.70 -33.28
CA GLY A 17 51.72 25.94 -32.17
C GLY A 17 50.88 25.95 -30.91
N ARG A 18 49.81 26.74 -30.80
CA ARG A 18 48.93 26.86 -29.64
C ARG A 18 47.88 25.72 -29.65
N TRP A 19 47.51 25.30 -28.47
CA TRP A 19 46.37 24.37 -28.29
C TRP A 19 45.06 25.14 -28.20
N CYS A 20 44.03 24.66 -28.94
CA CYS A 20 42.69 25.23 -28.95
C CYS A 20 41.66 24.12 -28.85
N GLY A 21 40.43 24.47 -28.41
CA GLY A 21 39.30 23.62 -28.40
C GLY A 21 38.02 24.42 -28.62
N VAL A 22 36.97 23.78 -29.07
CA VAL A 22 35.68 24.43 -29.35
C VAL A 22 34.55 23.52 -28.85
N VAL A 23 33.64 24.08 -28.08
CA VAL A 23 32.40 23.46 -27.68
C VAL A 23 31.24 24.15 -28.42
N TRP A 24 30.40 23.36 -29.04
CA TRP A 24 29.20 23.85 -29.71
C TRP A 24 27.99 23.60 -28.81
N TYR A 25 27.11 24.57 -28.74
CA TYR A 25 25.85 24.45 -27.98
C TYR A 25 24.70 25.19 -28.67
N MET A 26 23.48 24.80 -28.36
CA MET A 26 22.27 25.51 -28.71
C MET A 26 21.88 26.43 -27.57
N ASP A 27 21.59 27.69 -27.82
CA ASP A 27 21.10 28.61 -26.79
C ASP A 27 19.59 28.49 -26.54
N GLU A 28 19.06 29.28 -25.61
CA GLU A 28 17.64 29.30 -25.24
C GLU A 28 16.68 29.74 -26.37
N HIS A 29 17.23 30.38 -27.42
CA HIS A 29 16.50 30.80 -28.60
C HIS A 29 16.57 29.77 -29.75
N GLY A 30 17.29 28.64 -29.55
CA GLY A 30 17.48 27.61 -30.56
C GLY A 30 18.57 27.95 -31.55
N GLU A 31 19.41 28.95 -31.30
CA GLU A 31 20.53 29.31 -32.13
C GLU A 31 21.79 28.48 -31.80
N ARG A 32 22.50 28.02 -32.85
CA ARG A 32 23.75 27.30 -32.69
C ARG A 32 24.89 28.25 -32.39
N LYS A 33 25.50 28.16 -31.20
CA LYS A 33 26.64 28.98 -30.78
C LYS A 33 27.84 28.12 -30.43
N ARG A 34 29.03 28.76 -30.43
CA ARG A 34 30.29 28.10 -30.07
C ARG A 34 31.02 28.85 -28.97
N LYS A 35 31.69 28.13 -28.09
CA LYS A 35 32.66 28.63 -27.14
C LYS A 35 34.03 28.08 -27.50
N SER A 36 35.02 28.98 -27.64
CA SER A 36 36.42 28.62 -28.00
C SER A 36 37.31 28.75 -26.75
N PHE A 37 38.23 27.82 -26.63
CA PHE A 37 39.23 27.78 -25.53
C PHE A 37 40.62 27.73 -26.16
N SER A 38 41.62 28.34 -25.48
CA SER A 38 43.03 28.32 -25.89
C SER A 38 43.93 28.12 -24.68
N GLY A 39 45.09 27.53 -24.89
CA GLY A 39 46.10 27.27 -23.87
C GLY A 39 47.44 26.88 -24.45
N THR A 40 48.43 26.79 -23.60
CA THR A 40 49.82 26.40 -23.96
C THR A 40 49.97 24.90 -24.06
N THR A 41 49.16 24.13 -23.35
CA THR A 41 49.17 22.65 -23.35
C THR A 41 47.80 22.07 -23.65
N LYS A 42 47.81 20.83 -24.18
CA LYS A 42 46.58 20.05 -24.40
C LYS A 42 45.77 19.84 -23.11
N ALA A 43 46.49 19.57 -22.03
CA ALA A 43 45.89 19.31 -20.73
C ALA A 43 45.15 20.57 -20.20
N GLU A 44 45.72 21.75 -20.35
CA GLU A 44 45.12 23.04 -19.96
C GLU A 44 43.79 23.28 -20.71
N VAL A 45 43.80 23.05 -22.04
CA VAL A 45 42.62 23.29 -22.86
C VAL A 45 41.52 22.29 -22.51
N ASN A 46 41.87 20.99 -22.34
CA ASN A 46 40.93 19.99 -21.92
C ASN A 46 40.33 20.30 -20.56
N LYS A 47 41.11 20.75 -19.59
CA LYS A 47 40.60 21.15 -18.28
C LYS A 47 39.59 22.29 -18.40
N LYS A 48 39.90 23.35 -19.17
CA LYS A 48 38.97 24.47 -19.44
C LYS A 48 37.67 23.99 -20.14
N ILE A 49 37.76 23.04 -21.07
CA ILE A 49 36.61 22.46 -21.74
C ILE A 49 35.76 21.70 -20.71
N THR A 50 36.37 20.85 -19.89
CA THR A 50 35.66 20.05 -18.88
C THR A 50 34.96 20.93 -17.83
N GLU A 51 35.68 21.98 -17.35
CA GLU A 51 35.11 22.98 -16.42
C GLU A 51 33.91 23.71 -17.06
N TYR A 52 34.04 24.15 -18.30
CA TYR A 52 32.95 24.83 -19.01
C TYR A 52 31.74 23.90 -19.24
N ILE A 53 31.96 22.64 -19.62
CA ILE A 53 30.91 21.67 -19.80
C ILE A 53 30.19 21.44 -18.48
N ALA A 54 30.92 21.29 -17.37
CA ALA A 54 30.33 21.12 -16.05
C ALA A 54 29.49 22.35 -15.63
N ASP A 55 30.01 23.56 -15.86
CA ASP A 55 29.30 24.82 -15.61
C ASP A 55 28.08 24.99 -16.51
N PHE A 56 28.20 24.59 -17.79
CA PHE A 56 27.11 24.64 -18.75
C PHE A 56 25.98 23.68 -18.38
N GLU A 57 26.34 22.46 -18.00
CA GLU A 57 25.38 21.45 -17.50
C GLU A 57 24.73 21.92 -16.19
N ASN A 58 25.48 22.55 -15.31
CA ASN A 58 24.93 23.14 -14.08
C ASN A 58 24.00 24.32 -14.38
N GLN A 59 24.32 25.20 -15.34
CA GLN A 59 23.46 26.32 -15.75
C GLN A 59 22.23 25.90 -16.53
N ALA A 60 22.35 24.87 -17.38
CA ALA A 60 21.22 24.27 -18.09
C ALA A 60 20.25 23.57 -17.11
N ALA A 61 20.74 23.22 -15.94
CA ALA A 61 19.99 22.54 -14.86
C ALA A 61 19.10 23.47 -14.03
N GLU A 62 19.17 24.77 -14.18
CA GLU A 62 18.28 25.71 -13.53
C GLU A 62 16.92 25.81 -14.26
N SER A 63 16.22 24.68 -14.42
CA SER A 63 14.81 24.73 -14.78
C SER A 63 14.03 25.44 -13.66
N ASP A 64 12.95 26.14 -13.99
CA ASP A 64 12.04 26.73 -12.99
C ASP A 64 11.58 25.68 -11.95
N GLU A 65 11.51 24.41 -12.36
CA GLU A 65 11.14 23.30 -11.50
C GLU A 65 12.22 22.95 -10.47
N SER A 66 13.52 23.06 -10.82
CA SER A 66 14.63 22.79 -9.90
C SER A 66 14.72 23.81 -8.75
N LYS A 67 14.20 25.01 -8.96
CA LYS A 67 14.16 26.11 -7.95
C LYS A 67 12.98 26.00 -6.98
N LYS A 68 11.92 25.29 -7.36
CA LYS A 68 10.77 25.06 -6.48
C LYS A 68 11.16 24.22 -5.27
N THR A 69 10.44 24.42 -4.17
CA THR A 69 10.57 23.50 -3.04
C THR A 69 10.09 22.10 -3.42
N LEU A 70 10.67 21.06 -2.80
CA LEU A 70 10.24 19.68 -3.02
C LEU A 70 8.74 19.52 -2.77
N GLN A 71 8.22 20.17 -1.74
CA GLN A 71 6.81 20.09 -1.40
C GLN A 71 5.93 20.62 -2.51
N GLU A 72 6.20 21.82 -3.03
CA GLU A 72 5.42 22.44 -4.11
C GLU A 72 5.47 21.59 -5.39
N SER A 73 6.67 21.23 -5.82
CA SER A 73 6.87 20.45 -7.03
C SER A 73 6.25 19.05 -6.94
N MET A 74 6.48 18.32 -5.82
CA MET A 74 5.91 16.99 -5.62
C MET A 74 4.38 17.02 -5.46
N GLN A 75 3.80 18.04 -4.84
CA GLN A 75 2.34 18.19 -4.76
C GLN A 75 1.74 18.35 -6.15
N ASN A 76 2.36 19.19 -6.99
CA ASN A 76 1.93 19.35 -8.37
C ASN A 76 2.04 18.05 -9.17
N TRP A 77 3.18 17.36 -9.07
CA TRP A 77 3.39 16.06 -9.72
C TRP A 77 2.38 15.00 -9.27
N LEU A 78 2.14 14.89 -7.97
CA LEU A 78 1.13 13.99 -7.42
C LEU A 78 -0.25 14.28 -8.01
N TRP A 79 -0.63 15.56 -8.10
CA TRP A 79 -1.95 15.95 -8.59
C TRP A 79 -2.11 15.74 -10.10
N VAL A 80 -1.15 16.19 -10.87
CA VAL A 80 -1.25 16.22 -12.34
C VAL A 80 -0.98 14.85 -12.96
N PHE A 81 0.01 14.11 -12.43
CA PHE A 81 0.46 12.87 -13.07
C PHE A 81 0.04 11.62 -12.30
N LYS A 82 0.09 11.65 -10.95
CA LYS A 82 -0.21 10.45 -10.16
C LYS A 82 -1.73 10.26 -9.97
N PHE A 83 -2.47 11.33 -9.70
CA PHE A 83 -3.91 11.24 -9.43
C PHE A 83 -4.70 10.60 -10.58
N PRO A 84 -4.54 11.00 -11.86
CA PRO A 84 -5.27 10.39 -12.98
C PRO A 84 -4.77 8.97 -13.33
N SER A 85 -3.55 8.59 -12.92
CA SER A 85 -2.95 7.31 -13.31
C SER A 85 -3.25 6.15 -12.35
N VAL A 86 -3.79 6.42 -11.15
CA VAL A 86 -4.01 5.39 -10.12
C VAL A 86 -5.39 5.52 -9.48
N GLU A 87 -5.84 4.44 -8.84
CA GLU A 87 -7.01 4.47 -7.97
C GLU A 87 -6.85 5.53 -6.87
N GLN A 88 -7.92 6.29 -6.57
CA GLN A 88 -7.90 7.36 -5.57
C GLN A 88 -7.36 6.92 -4.21
N THR A 89 -7.69 5.71 -3.76
CA THR A 89 -7.13 5.15 -2.51
C THR A 89 -5.61 4.97 -2.54
N THR A 90 -5.04 4.75 -3.72
CA THR A 90 -3.57 4.67 -3.91
C THR A 90 -2.97 6.06 -3.88
N TYR A 91 -3.60 7.01 -4.57
CA TYR A 91 -3.21 8.42 -4.52
C TYR A 91 -3.24 8.97 -3.08
N ASP A 92 -4.35 8.79 -2.36
CA ASP A 92 -4.50 9.25 -0.96
C ASP A 92 -3.39 8.70 -0.05
N ARG A 93 -2.93 7.46 -0.30
CA ARG A 93 -1.78 6.87 0.42
C ARG A 93 -0.47 7.52 0.04
N CYS A 94 -0.25 7.80 -1.25
CA CYS A 94 0.97 8.48 -1.71
C CYS A 94 1.04 9.89 -1.12
N GLU A 95 -0.05 10.65 -1.19
CA GLU A 95 -0.14 11.99 -0.61
C GLU A 95 0.08 11.98 0.90
N CYS A 96 -0.55 11.05 1.62
CA CYS A 96 -0.37 10.87 3.06
C CYS A 96 1.10 10.53 3.39
N SER A 97 1.73 9.67 2.60
CA SER A 97 3.14 9.30 2.81
C SER A 97 4.08 10.45 2.50
N ALA A 98 3.83 11.24 1.47
CA ALA A 98 4.60 12.45 1.17
C ALA A 98 4.50 13.46 2.33
N LYS A 99 3.28 13.76 2.80
CA LYS A 99 3.02 14.69 3.90
C LYS A 99 3.67 14.27 5.22
N ASN A 100 3.67 12.98 5.54
CA ASN A 100 4.12 12.51 6.85
C ASN A 100 5.57 12.02 6.87
N GLN A 101 6.14 11.57 5.75
CA GLN A 101 7.48 10.99 5.72
C GLN A 101 8.48 11.78 4.87
N ILE A 102 8.03 12.58 3.90
CA ILE A 102 8.96 13.28 2.99
C ILE A 102 9.05 14.77 3.35
N TYR A 103 7.91 15.47 3.34
CA TYR A 103 7.89 16.93 3.53
C TYR A 103 8.48 17.41 4.86
N PRO A 104 8.32 16.73 6.02
CA PRO A 104 8.89 17.21 7.28
C PRO A 104 10.41 17.35 7.28
N LEU A 105 11.11 16.65 6.38
CA LEU A 105 12.58 16.62 6.34
C LEU A 105 13.15 17.28 5.08
N LEU A 106 12.44 17.18 3.95
CA LEU A 106 12.94 17.64 2.65
C LEU A 106 12.01 18.66 1.97
N GLY A 107 10.82 18.91 2.51
CA GLY A 107 9.78 19.70 1.84
C GLY A 107 10.19 21.09 1.44
N GLU A 108 10.93 21.78 2.30
CA GLU A 108 11.37 23.18 2.10
C GLU A 108 12.66 23.30 1.26
N LYS A 109 13.33 22.17 0.98
CA LYS A 109 14.56 22.18 0.18
C LYS A 109 14.24 22.31 -1.30
N ALA A 110 15.01 23.12 -2.04
CA ALA A 110 14.87 23.22 -3.49
C ALA A 110 15.15 21.86 -4.14
N VAL A 111 14.36 21.49 -5.15
CA VAL A 111 14.45 20.19 -5.83
C VAL A 111 15.84 19.94 -6.39
N GLY A 112 16.47 20.96 -6.98
CA GLY A 112 17.82 20.87 -7.55
C GLY A 112 18.94 20.65 -6.52
N ASP A 113 18.69 21.03 -5.26
CA ASP A 113 19.67 20.92 -4.16
C ASP A 113 19.58 19.60 -3.40
N ILE A 114 18.61 18.75 -3.74
CA ILE A 114 18.42 17.46 -3.07
C ILE A 114 19.46 16.46 -3.57
N THR A 115 20.24 15.95 -2.64
CA THR A 115 21.32 15.00 -2.89
C THR A 115 20.93 13.58 -2.49
N ALA A 116 21.69 12.60 -2.98
CA ALA A 116 21.56 11.21 -2.52
C ALA A 116 21.77 11.04 -1.01
N ALA A 117 22.62 11.90 -0.40
CA ALA A 117 22.85 11.89 1.04
C ALA A 117 21.59 12.32 1.80
N ASP A 118 20.90 13.36 1.34
CA ASP A 118 19.65 13.83 1.96
C ASP A 118 18.59 12.74 2.00
N ILE A 119 18.44 12.02 0.88
CA ILE A 119 17.47 10.92 0.77
C ILE A 119 17.85 9.75 1.69
N LYS A 120 19.14 9.37 1.73
CA LYS A 120 19.61 8.34 2.67
C LYS A 120 19.39 8.75 4.12
N ASN A 121 19.63 9.99 4.46
CA ASN A 121 19.39 10.53 5.79
C ASN A 121 17.91 10.48 6.16
N LEU A 122 17.00 10.81 5.24
CA LEU A 122 15.55 10.69 5.44
C LEU A 122 15.16 9.24 5.74
N LEU A 123 15.62 8.26 4.93
CA LEU A 123 15.29 6.87 5.13
C LEU A 123 15.83 6.34 6.46
N ASN A 124 17.09 6.68 6.80
CA ASN A 124 17.72 6.30 8.06
C ASN A 124 17.03 6.95 9.26
N TYR A 125 16.61 8.21 9.16
CA TYR A 125 15.85 8.90 10.20
C TYR A 125 14.57 8.14 10.57
N TRP A 126 13.75 7.76 9.58
CA TRP A 126 12.53 7.04 9.86
C TRP A 126 12.79 5.61 10.38
N MET A 127 13.88 4.99 9.94
CA MET A 127 14.33 3.71 10.47
C MET A 127 14.70 3.84 11.95
N SER A 128 15.50 4.83 12.33
CA SER A 128 15.93 5.08 13.71
C SER A 128 14.76 5.45 14.64
N LYS A 129 13.71 6.08 14.10
CA LYS A 129 12.45 6.35 14.83
C LYS A 129 11.57 5.11 15.02
N GLY A 130 12.00 3.94 14.60
CA GLY A 130 11.27 2.68 14.78
C GLY A 130 10.08 2.47 13.85
N TYR A 131 10.00 3.24 12.74
CA TYR A 131 8.94 3.03 11.75
C TYR A 131 9.07 1.66 11.08
N ALA A 132 7.93 1.09 10.67
CA ALA A 132 7.90 -0.19 9.97
C ALA A 132 8.60 -0.09 8.61
N TYR A 133 9.29 -1.16 8.20
CA TYR A 133 9.92 -1.28 6.89
C TYR A 133 9.01 -0.87 5.73
N THR A 134 7.74 -1.33 5.76
CA THR A 134 6.75 -0.99 4.73
C THR A 134 6.43 0.49 4.65
N THR A 135 6.54 1.23 5.75
CA THR A 135 6.32 2.69 5.78
C THR A 135 7.50 3.41 5.15
N VAL A 136 8.73 3.05 5.52
CA VAL A 136 9.95 3.64 4.94
C VAL A 136 10.05 3.30 3.45
N LYS A 137 9.73 2.06 3.06
CA LYS A 137 9.69 1.64 1.66
C LYS A 137 8.71 2.45 0.81
N LYS A 138 7.57 2.88 1.37
CA LYS A 138 6.62 3.73 0.63
C LYS A 138 7.23 5.10 0.31
N ALA A 139 7.90 5.74 1.26
CA ALA A 139 8.59 7.00 1.00
C ALA A 139 9.67 6.84 -0.08
N TYR A 140 10.46 5.76 0.00
CA TYR A 140 11.45 5.43 -1.04
C TYR A 140 10.81 5.28 -2.42
N VAL A 141 9.72 4.52 -2.55
CA VAL A 141 9.05 4.30 -3.84
C VAL A 141 8.54 5.62 -4.44
N ILE A 142 7.93 6.48 -3.61
CA ILE A 142 7.43 7.78 -4.08
C ILE A 142 8.57 8.68 -4.55
N LEU A 143 9.65 8.80 -3.76
CA LEU A 143 10.83 9.57 -4.14
C LEU A 143 11.47 9.04 -5.42
N ASN A 144 11.56 7.72 -5.55
CA ASN A 144 12.13 7.08 -6.75
C ASN A 144 11.29 7.38 -8.00
N GLU A 145 9.97 7.22 -7.94
CA GLU A 145 9.08 7.54 -9.07
C GLU A 145 9.15 9.03 -9.44
N TYR A 146 9.16 9.91 -8.44
CA TYR A 146 9.19 11.36 -8.63
C TYR A 146 10.48 11.83 -9.27
N PHE A 147 11.65 11.45 -8.72
CA PHE A 147 12.93 11.86 -9.28
C PHE A 147 13.25 11.21 -10.62
N HIS A 148 12.77 9.99 -10.87
CA HIS A 148 12.82 9.41 -12.20
C HIS A 148 11.99 10.19 -13.22
N TYR A 149 10.82 10.66 -12.82
CA TYR A 149 9.99 11.52 -13.66
C TYR A 149 10.74 12.82 -13.99
N LEU A 150 11.21 13.56 -12.99
CA LEU A 150 11.92 14.82 -13.20
C LEU A 150 13.16 14.67 -14.10
N TYR A 151 13.91 13.60 -13.91
CA TYR A 151 15.11 13.33 -14.72
C TYR A 151 14.75 12.98 -16.16
N ARG A 152 13.72 12.17 -16.37
CA ARG A 152 13.24 11.81 -17.71
C ARG A 152 12.72 13.01 -18.50
N GLU A 153 12.03 13.93 -17.81
CA GLU A 153 11.50 15.16 -18.40
C GLU A 153 12.57 16.28 -18.44
N GLU A 154 13.82 15.95 -18.20
CA GLU A 154 14.98 16.89 -18.24
C GLU A 154 14.83 18.11 -17.30
N MET A 155 14.01 17.99 -16.23
CA MET A 155 13.77 19.04 -15.24
C MET A 155 14.90 19.14 -14.21
N ILE A 156 15.69 18.10 -14.04
CA ILE A 156 16.88 18.04 -13.20
C ILE A 156 18.04 17.37 -13.95
N PRO A 157 19.29 17.83 -13.74
CA PRO A 157 20.44 17.29 -14.51
C PRO A 157 20.89 15.92 -14.05
N LYS A 158 20.61 15.57 -12.78
CA LYS A 158 21.01 14.31 -12.16
C LYS A 158 19.86 13.76 -11.32
N ASN A 159 19.65 12.45 -11.42
CA ASN A 159 18.69 11.77 -10.55
C ASN A 159 19.36 11.41 -9.20
N PRO A 160 18.98 12.04 -8.07
CA PRO A 160 19.58 11.72 -6.77
C PRO A 160 19.25 10.28 -6.30
N MET A 161 18.25 9.62 -6.91
CA MET A 161 17.87 8.24 -6.60
C MET A 161 18.66 7.19 -7.42
N ALA A 162 19.45 7.58 -8.43
CA ALA A 162 20.08 6.66 -9.37
C ALA A 162 20.88 5.53 -8.72
N ASN A 163 21.58 5.83 -7.62
CA ASN A 163 22.43 4.87 -6.90
C ASN A 163 21.94 4.59 -5.46
N ILE A 164 20.66 4.84 -5.19
CA ILE A 164 20.07 4.54 -3.88
C ILE A 164 19.26 3.25 -3.99
N GLU A 165 19.73 2.22 -3.32
CA GLU A 165 18.97 1.00 -3.14
C GLU A 165 18.20 1.01 -1.81
N MET A 166 17.01 0.44 -1.82
CA MET A 166 16.28 0.22 -0.58
C MET A 166 16.98 -0.87 0.25
N ILE A 167 17.24 -0.56 1.52
CA ILE A 167 17.82 -1.51 2.47
C ILE A 167 17.00 -2.81 2.47
N LYS A 168 17.66 -3.96 2.44
CA LYS A 168 16.99 -5.27 2.54
C LYS A 168 16.23 -5.38 3.86
N LYS A 169 15.06 -6.03 3.83
CA LYS A 169 14.19 -6.13 5.01
C LYS A 169 14.90 -6.77 6.22
N SER A 170 15.73 -7.79 6.00
CA SER A 170 16.56 -8.42 7.05
C SER A 170 17.43 -7.39 7.75
N ASN A 171 18.24 -6.64 6.99
CA ASN A 171 19.18 -5.65 7.53
C ASN A 171 18.45 -4.49 8.23
N PHE A 172 17.26 -4.12 7.72
CA PHE A 172 16.40 -3.11 8.33
C PHE A 172 15.91 -3.55 9.73
N LEU A 173 15.51 -4.81 9.88
CA LEU A 173 15.05 -5.38 11.15
C LEU A 173 16.18 -5.53 12.15
N SER A 174 17.36 -6.02 11.73
CA SER A 174 18.55 -6.11 12.56
C SER A 174 18.97 -4.75 13.11
N ALA A 175 18.98 -3.71 12.26
CA ALA A 175 19.30 -2.34 12.66
C ALA A 175 18.32 -1.74 13.70
N GLN A 176 17.12 -2.30 13.83
CA GLN A 176 16.14 -1.90 14.85
C GLN A 176 16.19 -2.78 16.11
N ASN A 177 17.16 -3.67 16.26
CA ASN A 177 17.22 -4.70 17.32
C ASN A 177 15.95 -5.56 17.40
N LYS A 178 15.30 -5.81 16.26
CA LYS A 178 14.07 -6.61 16.14
C LYS A 178 14.37 -7.98 15.51
N GLU A 179 15.53 -8.55 15.79
CA GLU A 179 16.01 -9.80 15.20
C GLU A 179 15.12 -11.02 15.50
N ASN A 180 14.34 -10.95 16.59
CA ASN A 180 13.43 -12.02 17.00
C ASN A 180 12.00 -11.88 16.47
N LEU A 181 11.72 -10.97 15.52
CA LEU A 181 10.45 -11.00 14.81
C LEU A 181 10.49 -12.20 13.85
N PRO A 182 9.55 -13.16 13.96
CA PRO A 182 9.52 -14.30 13.06
C PRO A 182 9.48 -13.80 11.62
N GLU A 183 10.21 -14.48 10.72
CA GLU A 183 10.36 -14.14 9.29
C GLU A 183 9.02 -14.04 8.53
N CYS A 184 7.98 -14.62 9.09
CA CYS A 184 6.60 -14.42 8.67
C CYS A 184 5.99 -13.34 9.57
N GLU A 185 5.44 -12.27 9.01
CA GLU A 185 4.43 -11.49 9.71
C GLU A 185 3.40 -12.52 10.18
N THR A 186 3.46 -12.92 11.45
CA THR A 186 2.58 -13.95 11.98
C THR A 186 1.17 -13.48 11.76
N VAL A 187 0.50 -14.16 10.83
CA VAL A 187 -0.92 -13.91 10.58
C VAL A 187 -1.61 -14.01 11.91
N THR A 188 -2.09 -12.88 12.40
CA THR A 188 -2.76 -12.84 13.69
C THR A 188 -4.12 -13.49 13.53
N ILE A 189 -4.32 -14.66 14.16
CA ILE A 189 -5.59 -15.39 14.19
C ILE A 189 -6.18 -15.34 15.60
N PHE A 190 -7.46 -15.63 15.71
CA PHE A 190 -8.12 -15.87 16.98
C PHE A 190 -7.96 -17.34 17.37
N MET A 191 -7.60 -17.56 18.62
CA MET A 191 -7.66 -18.89 19.23
C MET A 191 -9.11 -19.21 19.63
N SER A 192 -9.45 -20.47 19.80
CA SER A 192 -10.82 -20.90 20.09
C SER A 192 -11.42 -20.20 21.32
N GLU A 193 -10.65 -20.08 22.41
CA GLU A 193 -11.09 -19.36 23.61
C GLU A 193 -11.34 -17.86 23.37
N GLU A 194 -10.50 -17.22 22.51
CA GLU A 194 -10.67 -15.82 22.16
C GLU A 194 -11.93 -15.61 21.30
N ILE A 195 -12.27 -16.59 20.43
CA ILE A 195 -13.51 -16.55 19.65
C ILE A 195 -14.72 -16.56 20.57
N GLU A 196 -14.74 -17.43 21.57
CA GLU A 196 -15.86 -17.51 22.52
C GLU A 196 -15.97 -16.24 23.39
N LYS A 197 -14.85 -15.72 23.92
CA LYS A 197 -14.83 -14.44 24.64
C LYS A 197 -15.31 -13.28 23.75
N PHE A 198 -14.87 -13.27 22.48
CA PHE A 198 -15.29 -12.25 21.51
C PHE A 198 -16.80 -12.31 21.24
N LYS A 199 -17.35 -13.50 21.01
CA LYS A 199 -18.80 -13.70 20.78
C LYS A 199 -19.61 -13.28 22.00
N ALA A 200 -19.21 -13.73 23.19
CA ALA A 200 -19.89 -13.40 24.43
C ALA A 200 -19.98 -11.88 24.65
N GLU A 201 -18.87 -11.17 24.48
CA GLU A 201 -18.87 -9.72 24.60
C GLU A 201 -19.61 -9.02 23.46
N ALA A 202 -19.44 -9.47 22.20
CA ALA A 202 -20.11 -8.88 21.03
C ALA A 202 -21.63 -8.86 21.16
N PHE A 203 -22.22 -9.90 21.79
CA PHE A 203 -23.66 -10.00 22.02
C PHE A 203 -24.10 -9.59 23.44
N SER A 204 -23.18 -9.01 24.21
CA SER A 204 -23.54 -8.53 25.57
C SER A 204 -24.58 -7.40 25.52
N THR A 205 -25.39 -7.33 26.58
CA THR A 205 -26.46 -6.36 26.71
C THR A 205 -26.23 -5.46 27.93
N PHE A 206 -26.86 -4.30 27.94
CA PHE A 206 -27.00 -3.48 29.10
C PHE A 206 -28.05 -4.08 30.06
N LYS A 207 -28.18 -3.52 31.25
CA LYS A 207 -29.18 -3.95 32.26
C LYS A 207 -30.63 -3.84 31.77
N ASP A 208 -30.90 -2.95 30.82
CA ASP A 208 -32.20 -2.76 30.16
C ASP A 208 -32.46 -3.75 28.99
N GLY A 209 -31.57 -4.71 28.78
CA GLY A 209 -31.66 -5.71 27.70
C GLY A 209 -31.21 -5.25 26.32
N LYS A 210 -30.88 -3.96 26.15
CA LYS A 210 -30.38 -3.46 24.86
C LYS A 210 -28.96 -3.91 24.57
N ARG A 211 -28.65 -4.24 23.31
CA ARG A 211 -27.31 -4.61 22.90
C ARG A 211 -26.33 -3.45 23.11
N LYS A 212 -25.16 -3.76 23.65
CA LYS A 212 -24.07 -2.79 23.82
C LYS A 212 -23.43 -2.38 22.49
N TYR A 213 -23.42 -3.30 21.51
CA TYR A 213 -22.74 -3.10 20.25
C TYR A 213 -23.67 -3.34 19.07
N GLN A 214 -23.92 -2.30 18.32
CA GLN A 214 -24.63 -2.41 17.04
C GLN A 214 -23.79 -3.18 16.01
N GLN A 215 -24.46 -3.89 15.10
CA GLN A 215 -23.84 -4.64 14.01
C GLN A 215 -22.86 -5.72 14.52
N ALA A 216 -23.03 -6.22 15.73
CA ALA A 216 -22.16 -7.24 16.31
C ALA A 216 -22.15 -8.54 15.48
N ALA A 217 -23.29 -8.92 14.96
CA ALA A 217 -23.44 -10.11 14.08
C ALA A 217 -22.56 -10.03 12.83
N ALA A 218 -22.25 -8.83 12.34
CA ALA A 218 -21.40 -8.65 11.16
C ALA A 218 -19.97 -9.17 11.35
N TYR A 219 -19.41 -9.10 12.56
CA TYR A 219 -18.06 -9.65 12.84
C TYR A 219 -18.09 -11.18 12.88
N ILE A 220 -19.16 -11.77 13.39
CA ILE A 220 -19.32 -13.23 13.38
C ILE A 220 -19.58 -13.74 11.96
N LEU A 221 -20.30 -12.98 11.15
CA LEU A 221 -20.48 -13.26 9.73
C LEU A 221 -19.12 -13.27 9.02
N MET A 222 -18.20 -12.32 9.32
CA MET A 222 -16.84 -12.35 8.78
C MET A 222 -16.06 -13.61 9.19
N LEU A 223 -16.22 -14.09 10.41
CA LEU A 223 -15.59 -15.32 10.91
C LEU A 223 -16.11 -16.58 10.19
N ASN A 224 -17.31 -16.51 9.60
CA ASN A 224 -17.97 -17.65 8.96
C ASN A 224 -17.97 -17.58 7.42
N THR A 225 -17.57 -16.47 6.82
CA THR A 225 -17.57 -16.24 5.37
C THR A 225 -16.23 -15.80 4.81
N GLY A 226 -15.33 -15.35 5.66
CA GLY A 226 -14.03 -14.81 5.25
C GLY A 226 -14.11 -13.55 4.40
N LEU A 227 -15.21 -12.82 4.40
CA LEU A 227 -15.36 -11.56 3.66
C LEU A 227 -14.32 -10.52 4.10
N ARG A 228 -13.82 -9.73 3.15
CA ARG A 228 -13.07 -8.53 3.49
C ARG A 228 -14.01 -7.48 4.09
N THR A 229 -13.51 -6.65 5.01
CA THR A 229 -14.35 -5.59 5.63
C THR A 229 -15.09 -4.74 4.59
N GLY A 230 -14.41 -4.34 3.51
CA GLY A 230 -15.05 -3.54 2.46
C GLY A 230 -16.09 -4.32 1.67
N GLU A 231 -15.92 -5.62 1.48
CA GLU A 231 -16.91 -6.49 0.84
C GLU A 231 -18.16 -6.64 1.72
N LEU A 232 -17.98 -6.92 3.00
CA LEU A 232 -19.08 -7.02 3.96
C LEU A 232 -19.90 -5.72 4.04
N LEU A 233 -19.22 -4.57 4.17
CA LEU A 233 -19.89 -3.27 4.25
C LEU A 233 -20.52 -2.84 2.93
N GLY A 234 -20.13 -3.45 1.81
CA GLY A 234 -20.71 -3.22 0.50
C GLY A 234 -21.82 -4.21 0.13
N LEU A 235 -22.07 -5.22 0.95
CA LEU A 235 -23.05 -6.27 0.67
C LEU A 235 -24.47 -5.71 0.82
N LEU A 236 -25.30 -5.88 -0.21
CA LEU A 236 -26.72 -5.51 -0.19
C LEU A 236 -27.57 -6.68 0.31
N ASN A 237 -28.77 -6.39 0.81
CA ASN A 237 -29.73 -7.43 1.17
C ASN A 237 -30.11 -8.32 -0.03
N SER A 238 -30.20 -7.74 -1.23
CA SER A 238 -30.45 -8.45 -2.50
C SER A 238 -29.29 -9.33 -2.99
N ASP A 239 -28.11 -9.24 -2.40
CA ASP A 239 -26.97 -10.11 -2.71
C ASP A 239 -27.02 -11.45 -1.97
N ILE A 240 -28.04 -11.66 -1.13
CA ILE A 240 -28.18 -12.81 -0.23
C ILE A 240 -29.34 -13.68 -0.70
N ASP A 241 -29.02 -14.93 -0.96
CA ASP A 241 -29.97 -15.97 -1.30
C ASP A 241 -30.03 -16.99 -0.15
N LEU A 242 -31.04 -16.87 0.71
CA LEU A 242 -31.20 -17.75 1.87
C LEU A 242 -31.71 -19.13 1.47
N GLU A 243 -32.45 -19.26 0.35
CA GLU A 243 -32.94 -20.55 -0.15
C GLU A 243 -31.79 -21.42 -0.63
N ASN A 244 -30.92 -20.86 -1.48
CA ASN A 244 -29.69 -21.50 -1.96
C ASN A 244 -28.53 -21.43 -0.98
N LYS A 245 -28.69 -20.77 0.17
CA LYS A 245 -27.67 -20.60 1.22
C LYS A 245 -26.36 -20.00 0.67
N THR A 246 -26.50 -18.93 -0.09
CA THR A 246 -25.34 -18.24 -0.70
C THR A 246 -25.43 -16.74 -0.54
N LEU A 247 -24.28 -16.07 -0.63
CA LEU A 247 -24.17 -14.64 -0.86
C LEU A 247 -23.23 -14.35 -2.02
N THR A 248 -23.49 -13.26 -2.74
CA THR A 248 -22.70 -12.86 -3.90
C THR A 248 -21.97 -11.54 -3.63
N VAL A 249 -20.63 -11.57 -3.69
CA VAL A 249 -19.80 -10.36 -3.57
C VAL A 249 -19.74 -9.66 -4.91
N ARG A 250 -20.40 -8.50 -5.06
CA ARG A 250 -20.44 -7.71 -6.31
C ARG A 250 -19.69 -6.40 -6.21
N GLN A 251 -19.56 -5.85 -5.01
CA GLN A 251 -18.99 -4.54 -4.75
C GLN A 251 -18.29 -4.48 -3.39
N GLY A 252 -17.65 -3.36 -3.12
CA GLY A 252 -17.04 -3.12 -1.81
C GLY A 252 -17.00 -1.63 -1.48
N VAL A 253 -17.03 -1.34 -0.20
CA VAL A 253 -16.96 0.01 0.37
C VAL A 253 -15.53 0.37 0.74
N LYS A 254 -15.11 1.57 0.35
CA LYS A 254 -13.83 2.18 0.73
C LYS A 254 -14.07 3.58 1.26
N GLU A 255 -13.23 4.04 2.16
CA GLU A 255 -13.14 5.45 2.54
C GLU A 255 -12.07 6.14 1.70
N ILE A 256 -12.40 7.28 1.13
CA ILE A 256 -11.52 8.12 0.32
C ILE A 256 -11.60 9.56 0.82
N VAL A 257 -10.55 10.33 0.56
CA VAL A 257 -10.55 11.77 0.87
C VAL A 257 -11.59 12.46 -0.02
N ASN A 258 -12.49 13.22 0.61
CA ASN A 258 -13.45 14.04 -0.16
C ASN A 258 -12.72 15.29 -0.67
N ARG A 259 -12.65 15.43 -1.99
CA ARG A 259 -11.99 16.56 -2.67
C ARG A 259 -12.98 17.50 -3.35
N ASP A 260 -14.30 17.24 -3.21
CA ASP A 260 -15.36 17.96 -3.94
C ASP A 260 -15.88 19.18 -3.16
N GLY A 261 -15.35 19.46 -1.96
CA GLY A 261 -15.85 20.54 -1.09
C GLY A 261 -14.81 21.59 -0.73
N VAL A 262 -15.25 22.84 -0.61
CA VAL A 262 -14.47 23.94 -0.02
C VAL A 262 -14.43 23.72 1.49
N GLY A 263 -13.24 23.47 2.07
CA GLY A 263 -13.09 23.28 3.51
C GLY A 263 -12.16 22.12 3.89
N LYS A 264 -12.20 21.71 5.16
CA LYS A 264 -11.39 20.58 5.68
C LYS A 264 -11.72 19.30 4.91
N ALA A 265 -10.70 18.63 4.42
CA ALA A 265 -10.84 17.35 3.73
C ALA A 265 -11.60 16.34 4.59
N ALA A 266 -12.88 16.15 4.34
CA ALA A 266 -13.67 15.10 4.97
C ALA A 266 -13.51 13.81 4.17
N MET A 267 -13.58 12.67 4.86
CA MET A 267 -13.61 11.36 4.22
C MET A 267 -15.02 11.09 3.71
N LYS A 268 -15.14 10.57 2.49
CA LYS A 268 -16.40 10.08 1.94
C LYS A 268 -16.34 8.59 1.62
N ILE A 269 -17.50 7.96 1.60
CA ILE A 269 -17.63 6.56 1.19
C ILE A 269 -17.63 6.51 -0.34
N LYS A 270 -16.81 5.61 -0.88
CA LYS A 270 -16.83 5.20 -2.28
C LYS A 270 -17.22 3.74 -2.37
N VAL A 271 -18.35 3.48 -3.02
CA VAL A 271 -18.75 2.13 -3.41
C VAL A 271 -18.15 1.85 -4.79
N GLY A 272 -17.57 0.69 -4.97
CA GLY A 272 -16.93 0.35 -6.24
C GLY A 272 -16.82 -1.16 -6.46
N LYS A 273 -16.61 -1.51 -7.72
CA LYS A 273 -16.37 -2.92 -8.10
C LYS A 273 -15.13 -3.46 -7.38
N PRO A 274 -15.06 -4.76 -7.09
CA PRO A 274 -13.87 -5.40 -6.56
C PRO A 274 -12.67 -5.19 -7.48
N LYS A 275 -11.45 -5.12 -6.90
CA LYS A 275 -10.21 -4.83 -7.65
C LYS A 275 -9.87 -5.83 -8.76
N SER A 276 -10.32 -7.09 -8.64
CA SER A 276 -10.04 -8.15 -9.60
C SER A 276 -11.31 -8.92 -9.93
N ALA A 277 -11.37 -9.53 -11.11
CA ALA A 277 -12.45 -10.41 -11.51
C ALA A 277 -12.67 -11.57 -10.52
N ALA A 278 -11.59 -12.13 -9.98
CA ALA A 278 -11.62 -13.18 -8.95
C ALA A 278 -12.27 -12.75 -7.63
N SER A 279 -12.39 -11.46 -7.37
CA SER A 279 -13.07 -10.96 -6.18
C SER A 279 -14.59 -10.97 -6.30
N LYS A 280 -15.15 -11.02 -7.53
CA LYS A 280 -16.57 -11.26 -7.74
C LYS A 280 -16.80 -12.77 -7.60
N ARG A 281 -17.47 -13.18 -6.54
CA ARG A 281 -17.66 -14.58 -6.20
C ARG A 281 -18.93 -14.81 -5.42
N THR A 282 -19.41 -16.03 -5.45
CA THR A 282 -20.48 -16.53 -4.58
C THR A 282 -19.86 -17.31 -3.42
N VAL A 283 -20.27 -17.02 -2.21
CA VAL A 283 -19.80 -17.66 -0.98
C VAL A 283 -20.94 -18.48 -0.39
N PRO A 284 -20.74 -19.77 -0.12
CA PRO A 284 -21.75 -20.60 0.56
C PRO A 284 -21.87 -20.18 2.02
N LEU A 285 -23.10 -20.23 2.54
CA LEU A 285 -23.44 -19.87 3.91
C LEU A 285 -23.65 -21.12 4.76
N ASN A 286 -22.96 -21.20 5.89
CA ASN A 286 -23.29 -22.15 6.94
C ASN A 286 -24.44 -21.60 7.82
N ARG A 287 -24.97 -22.44 8.70
CA ARG A 287 -26.10 -22.09 9.56
C ARG A 287 -25.82 -20.83 10.38
N THR A 288 -24.65 -20.74 11.03
CA THR A 288 -24.26 -19.56 11.81
C THR A 288 -24.26 -18.28 10.98
N ALA A 289 -23.75 -18.35 9.75
CA ALA A 289 -23.76 -17.20 8.84
C ALA A 289 -25.18 -16.75 8.49
N MET A 290 -26.11 -17.69 8.27
CA MET A 290 -27.52 -17.37 8.03
C MET A 290 -28.17 -16.74 9.25
N ASP A 291 -27.97 -17.29 10.45
CA ASP A 291 -28.48 -16.73 11.71
C ASP A 291 -27.96 -15.29 11.92
N MET A 292 -26.69 -15.01 11.57
CA MET A 292 -26.11 -13.66 11.67
C MET A 292 -26.70 -12.68 10.66
N ILE A 293 -27.03 -13.14 9.47
CA ILE A 293 -27.72 -12.33 8.45
C ILE A 293 -29.13 -11.97 8.93
N GLU A 294 -29.87 -12.94 9.44
CA GLU A 294 -31.19 -12.68 10.00
C GLU A 294 -31.14 -11.71 11.18
N ASP A 295 -30.13 -11.86 12.04
CA ASP A 295 -29.92 -10.97 13.19
C ASP A 295 -29.62 -9.53 12.76
N LEU A 296 -28.80 -9.34 11.72
CA LEU A 296 -28.55 -8.03 11.12
C LEU A 296 -29.82 -7.43 10.49
N ARG A 297 -30.63 -8.24 9.81
CA ARG A 297 -31.92 -7.81 9.25
C ARG A 297 -32.93 -7.44 10.34
N LYS A 298 -32.94 -8.14 11.48
CA LYS A 298 -33.77 -7.78 12.65
C LYS A 298 -33.30 -6.47 13.29
N GLU A 299 -31.99 -6.21 13.28
CA GLU A 299 -31.45 -4.97 13.86
C GLU A 299 -31.75 -3.75 12.98
N ALA A 300 -31.57 -3.86 11.66
CA ALA A 300 -31.75 -2.76 10.71
C ALA A 300 -32.00 -3.30 9.29
N TYR A 301 -33.25 -3.21 8.82
CA TYR A 301 -33.61 -3.55 7.45
C TYR A 301 -34.36 -2.40 6.78
N PHE A 302 -33.79 -1.87 5.73
CA PHE A 302 -34.34 -0.73 4.98
C PHE A 302 -34.78 -1.11 3.55
N GLY A 303 -34.77 -2.40 3.21
CA GLY A 303 -35.16 -2.94 1.92
C GLY A 303 -34.05 -3.70 1.20
N GLU A 304 -34.38 -4.36 0.10
CA GLU A 304 -33.49 -5.26 -0.63
C GLU A 304 -32.24 -4.56 -1.20
N ASN A 305 -32.39 -3.34 -1.70
CA ASN A 305 -31.29 -2.57 -2.32
C ASN A 305 -30.50 -1.73 -1.31
N THR A 306 -30.65 -2.00 -0.02
CA THR A 306 -29.89 -1.33 1.04
C THR A 306 -28.78 -2.22 1.58
N PRO A 307 -27.72 -1.64 2.17
CA PRO A 307 -26.64 -2.43 2.76
C PRO A 307 -27.15 -3.37 3.87
N LEU A 308 -26.66 -4.61 3.90
CA LEU A 308 -26.93 -5.54 5.01
C LEU A 308 -26.41 -4.97 6.35
N VAL A 309 -25.28 -4.28 6.30
CA VAL A 309 -24.65 -3.63 7.47
C VAL A 309 -24.86 -2.12 7.33
N ALA A 310 -26.14 -1.71 7.35
CA ALA A 310 -26.53 -0.32 7.23
C ALA A 310 -26.22 0.47 8.51
N ASP A 311 -26.06 1.77 8.39
CA ASP A 311 -26.10 2.69 9.53
C ASP A 311 -27.57 2.99 9.95
N GLY A 312 -27.74 3.88 10.95
CA GLY A 312 -29.08 4.21 11.45
C GLY A 312 -30.02 4.88 10.42
N ASN A 313 -29.50 5.32 9.28
CA ASN A 313 -30.26 5.96 8.21
C ASN A 313 -30.49 5.06 6.99
N GLY A 314 -30.03 3.81 7.03
CA GLY A 314 -30.07 2.92 5.88
C GLY A 314 -28.90 3.08 4.89
N ASP A 315 -27.92 3.93 5.21
CA ASP A 315 -26.75 4.17 4.41
C ASP A 315 -25.59 3.19 4.72
N TYR A 316 -24.57 3.21 3.86
CA TYR A 316 -23.37 2.40 4.10
C TYR A 316 -22.65 2.79 5.38
N THR A 317 -22.43 1.84 6.25
CA THR A 317 -21.64 2.03 7.47
C THR A 317 -20.20 2.45 7.13
N LYS A 318 -19.73 3.55 7.75
CA LYS A 318 -18.35 4.03 7.59
C LYS A 318 -17.34 3.02 8.14
N PRO A 319 -16.35 2.59 7.33
CA PRO A 319 -15.34 1.60 7.76
C PRO A 319 -14.60 1.99 9.04
N VAL A 320 -14.36 3.29 9.27
CA VAL A 320 -13.74 3.77 10.51
C VAL A 320 -14.60 3.51 11.74
N ASN A 321 -15.94 3.70 11.65
CA ASN A 321 -16.86 3.48 12.75
C ASN A 321 -17.01 1.98 13.06
N PHE A 322 -17.12 1.16 12.01
CA PHE A 322 -17.14 -0.29 12.11
C PHE A 322 -15.89 -0.80 12.84
N ARG A 323 -14.70 -0.34 12.43
CA ARG A 323 -13.42 -0.70 13.06
C ARG A 323 -13.32 -0.21 14.52
N LYS A 324 -13.82 0.99 14.85
CA LYS A 324 -13.82 1.49 16.23
C LYS A 324 -14.67 0.61 17.15
N ARG A 325 -15.85 0.15 16.71
CA ARG A 325 -16.70 -0.77 17.46
C ARG A 325 -16.00 -2.11 17.69
N TYR A 326 -15.43 -2.70 16.67
CA TYR A 326 -14.64 -3.91 16.78
C TYR A 326 -13.54 -3.83 17.85
N TYR A 327 -12.78 -2.74 17.87
CA TYR A 327 -11.73 -2.56 18.88
C TYR A 327 -12.29 -2.35 20.30
N ARG A 328 -13.48 -1.79 20.44
CA ARG A 328 -14.16 -1.71 21.74
C ARG A 328 -14.53 -3.10 22.27
N ILE A 329 -15.07 -3.95 21.42
CA ILE A 329 -15.38 -5.35 21.75
C ILE A 329 -14.12 -6.09 22.18
N LEU A 330 -13.03 -6.03 21.39
CA LEU A 330 -11.77 -6.68 21.75
C LEU A 330 -11.25 -6.24 23.11
N LYS A 331 -11.28 -4.92 23.38
CA LYS A 331 -10.81 -4.35 24.64
C LYS A 331 -11.67 -4.85 25.82
N ALA A 332 -12.99 -4.85 25.68
CA ALA A 332 -13.91 -5.29 26.72
C ALA A 332 -13.82 -6.80 26.98
N ALA A 333 -13.59 -7.60 25.94
CA ALA A 333 -13.36 -9.04 26.05
C ALA A 333 -11.96 -9.42 26.59
N GLY A 334 -11.09 -8.44 26.87
CA GLY A 334 -9.72 -8.70 27.33
C GLY A 334 -8.81 -9.33 26.26
N ILE A 335 -9.14 -9.17 24.99
CA ILE A 335 -8.39 -9.75 23.87
C ILE A 335 -7.35 -8.76 23.37
N LYS A 336 -6.09 -9.23 23.17
CA LYS A 336 -5.03 -8.41 22.57
C LYS A 336 -5.50 -7.86 21.22
N ARG A 337 -5.16 -6.59 20.94
CA ARG A 337 -5.56 -5.91 19.71
C ARG A 337 -5.13 -6.67 18.46
N LYS A 338 -6.10 -7.06 17.64
CA LYS A 338 -5.96 -7.71 16.35
C LYS A 338 -6.68 -6.89 15.29
N GLY A 339 -6.16 -6.82 14.06
CA GLY A 339 -6.83 -6.12 12.95
C GLY A 339 -8.12 -6.84 12.53
N LEU A 340 -9.08 -6.14 11.92
CA LEU A 340 -10.30 -6.76 11.37
C LEU A 340 -9.99 -7.91 10.39
N HIS A 341 -8.87 -7.83 9.68
CA HIS A 341 -8.46 -8.88 8.75
C HIS A 341 -8.14 -10.21 9.43
N SER A 342 -7.85 -10.19 10.75
CA SER A 342 -7.63 -11.40 11.54
C SER A 342 -8.87 -12.30 11.61
N LEU A 343 -10.09 -11.75 11.51
CA LEU A 343 -11.32 -12.55 11.41
C LEU A 343 -11.31 -13.43 10.15
N ARG A 344 -10.95 -12.84 9.02
CA ARG A 344 -10.80 -13.56 7.76
C ARG A 344 -9.64 -14.57 7.79
N HIS A 345 -8.53 -14.20 8.42
CA HIS A 345 -7.39 -15.11 8.59
C HIS A 345 -7.77 -16.32 9.44
N THR A 346 -8.54 -16.11 10.51
CA THR A 346 -9.05 -17.18 11.36
C THR A 346 -9.95 -18.13 10.57
N PHE A 347 -10.89 -17.60 9.78
CA PHE A 347 -11.71 -18.40 8.89
C PHE A 347 -10.88 -19.27 7.94
N ALA A 348 -9.93 -18.66 7.25
CA ALA A 348 -9.06 -19.36 6.30
C ALA A 348 -8.21 -20.45 6.96
N THR A 349 -7.61 -20.13 8.11
CA THR A 349 -6.77 -21.08 8.88
C THR A 349 -7.60 -22.27 9.36
N ASN A 350 -8.81 -22.03 9.83
CA ASN A 350 -9.69 -23.10 10.28
C ASN A 350 -10.12 -24.04 9.14
N LEU A 351 -10.34 -23.49 7.94
CA LEU A 351 -10.66 -24.31 6.77
C LEU A 351 -9.49 -25.16 6.27
N VAL A 352 -8.27 -24.59 6.27
CA VAL A 352 -7.06 -25.31 5.85
C VAL A 352 -6.64 -26.37 6.88
N ASN A 353 -6.71 -26.01 8.18
CA ASN A 353 -6.35 -26.94 9.25
C ASN A 353 -7.41 -28.02 9.51
N GLY A 354 -8.63 -27.77 9.04
CA GLY A 354 -9.76 -28.64 9.23
C GLY A 354 -10.42 -28.49 10.60
N GLN A 355 -11.66 -28.96 10.66
CA GLN A 355 -12.44 -29.02 11.90
C GLN A 355 -12.85 -30.47 12.16
N LYS A 356 -12.71 -30.90 13.42
CA LYS A 356 -13.18 -32.20 13.87
C LYS A 356 -14.69 -32.25 13.77
N GLN A 357 -15.22 -33.19 13.01
CA GLN A 357 -16.66 -33.44 12.87
C GLN A 357 -17.19 -34.29 14.02
N SER A 358 -18.50 -34.41 14.14
CA SER A 358 -19.17 -35.27 15.15
C SER A 358 -18.78 -36.73 15.09
N ASP A 359 -18.42 -37.20 13.90
CA ASP A 359 -17.91 -38.57 13.63
C ASP A 359 -16.41 -38.74 13.96
N GLY A 360 -15.78 -37.71 14.48
CA GLY A 360 -14.34 -37.70 14.83
C GLY A 360 -13.39 -37.41 13.66
N MET A 361 -13.88 -37.39 12.41
CA MET A 361 -13.06 -37.08 11.24
C MET A 361 -12.74 -35.58 11.14
N ILE A 362 -11.56 -35.25 10.60
CA ILE A 362 -11.16 -33.88 10.36
C ILE A 362 -11.49 -33.52 8.91
N LYS A 363 -12.46 -32.63 8.74
CA LYS A 363 -12.79 -32.08 7.42
C LYS A 363 -11.97 -30.82 7.15
N ALA A 364 -11.01 -30.91 6.24
CA ALA A 364 -10.16 -29.81 5.79
C ALA A 364 -10.39 -29.54 4.29
N LEU A 365 -10.19 -28.29 3.88
CA LEU A 365 -10.21 -27.88 2.48
C LEU A 365 -8.79 -27.71 1.96
N SER A 366 -8.57 -28.02 0.68
CA SER A 366 -7.29 -27.74 0.05
C SER A 366 -7.03 -26.21 -0.01
N PRO A 367 -5.76 -25.76 0.01
CA PRO A 367 -5.41 -24.35 -0.12
C PRO A 367 -6.04 -23.69 -1.34
N ARG A 368 -6.22 -24.42 -2.44
CA ARG A 368 -6.89 -23.96 -3.66
C ARG A 368 -8.36 -23.65 -3.43
N GLN A 369 -9.10 -24.58 -2.81
CA GLN A 369 -10.51 -24.36 -2.48
C GLN A 369 -10.69 -23.16 -1.54
N VAL A 370 -9.81 -23.01 -0.55
CA VAL A 370 -9.84 -21.85 0.35
C VAL A 370 -9.51 -20.56 -0.40
N ALA A 371 -8.56 -20.58 -1.33
CA ALA A 371 -8.24 -19.41 -2.17
C ALA A 371 -9.45 -18.99 -3.01
N ASP A 372 -10.15 -19.93 -3.62
CA ASP A 372 -11.36 -19.68 -4.43
C ASP A 372 -12.48 -19.06 -3.56
N LEU A 373 -12.75 -19.62 -2.37
CA LEU A 373 -13.73 -19.06 -1.41
C LEU A 373 -13.38 -17.64 -0.99
N LEU A 374 -12.09 -17.36 -0.77
CA LEU A 374 -11.62 -16.07 -0.36
C LEU A 374 -11.51 -15.06 -1.51
N GLY A 375 -11.52 -15.50 -2.77
CA GLY A 375 -11.24 -14.66 -3.93
C GLY A 375 -9.79 -14.15 -3.94
N HIS A 376 -8.84 -15.06 -3.71
CA HIS A 376 -7.42 -14.82 -3.94
C HIS A 376 -7.10 -15.07 -5.42
N SER A 377 -6.28 -14.22 -6.02
CA SER A 377 -5.85 -14.39 -7.42
C SER A 377 -4.95 -15.61 -7.62
N THR A 378 -4.27 -16.06 -6.55
CA THR A 378 -3.39 -17.23 -6.56
C THR A 378 -3.51 -18.01 -5.25
N SER A 379 -3.33 -19.36 -5.30
CA SER A 379 -3.25 -20.21 -4.11
C SER A 379 -2.01 -19.95 -3.26
N GLN A 380 -0.93 -19.43 -3.86
CA GLN A 380 0.33 -19.10 -3.16
C GLN A 380 0.13 -18.22 -1.93
N ILE A 381 -0.80 -17.26 -1.99
CA ILE A 381 -1.13 -16.42 -0.83
C ILE A 381 -1.72 -17.29 0.29
N THR A 382 -2.60 -18.21 -0.04
CA THR A 382 -3.24 -19.12 0.94
C THR A 382 -2.20 -20.08 1.52
N GLU A 383 -1.36 -20.66 0.69
CA GLU A 383 -0.28 -21.56 1.12
C GLU A 383 0.73 -20.86 2.03
N LEU A 384 1.19 -19.68 1.65
CA LEU A 384 2.18 -18.91 2.41
C LEU A 384 1.67 -18.50 3.81
N TYR A 385 0.40 -18.12 3.91
CA TYR A 385 -0.14 -17.56 5.15
C TYR A 385 -0.87 -18.55 6.03
N TYR A 386 -1.47 -19.62 5.48
CA TYR A 386 -2.38 -20.49 6.21
C TYR A 386 -1.91 -21.93 6.35
N VAL A 387 -1.03 -22.40 5.46
CA VAL A 387 -0.43 -23.73 5.60
C VAL A 387 0.71 -23.60 6.60
N LYS A 388 0.51 -24.02 7.85
CA LYS A 388 1.61 -24.19 8.80
C LYS A 388 2.55 -25.26 8.24
N LYS A 389 3.86 -25.01 8.29
CA LYS A 389 4.89 -26.07 8.15
C LYS A 389 4.81 -26.98 9.37
N ASP A 390 3.79 -27.76 9.45
CA ASP A 390 3.62 -28.77 10.49
C ASP A 390 4.23 -30.06 9.98
N THR A 391 5.49 -30.29 10.36
CA THR A 391 6.22 -31.50 10.00
C THR A 391 5.61 -32.74 10.62
N SER A 392 4.78 -32.61 11.66
CA SER A 392 4.05 -33.76 12.23
C SER A 392 3.03 -34.37 11.27
N ARG A 393 2.54 -33.58 10.31
CA ARG A 393 1.66 -34.05 9.22
C ARG A 393 2.37 -34.89 8.17
N LEU A 394 3.72 -34.85 8.16
CA LEU A 394 4.53 -35.67 7.27
C LEU A 394 4.83 -37.06 7.86
N ASN A 395 4.58 -37.23 9.16
CA ASN A 395 4.74 -38.54 9.80
C ASN A 395 3.70 -39.53 9.22
N GLY A 396 4.20 -40.63 8.66
CA GLY A 396 3.38 -41.68 8.06
C GLY A 396 2.88 -41.42 6.63
N ILE A 397 3.12 -40.23 6.03
CA ILE A 397 2.68 -39.95 4.64
C ILE A 397 3.34 -40.89 3.63
N THR A 398 4.53 -41.38 3.92
CA THR A 398 5.26 -42.32 3.06
C THR A 398 4.94 -43.78 3.36
N GLU A 399 4.20 -44.08 4.43
CA GLU A 399 3.72 -45.43 4.71
C GLU A 399 2.77 -45.87 3.61
N GLY A 400 3.11 -46.92 2.87
CA GLY A 400 2.36 -47.41 1.71
C GLY A 400 2.89 -46.97 0.34
N PHE A 401 3.95 -46.17 0.30
CA PHE A 401 4.68 -45.83 -0.93
C PHE A 401 6.05 -46.58 -0.95
N GLU A 402 6.04 -47.87 -0.70
CA GLU A 402 7.21 -48.74 -0.88
C GLU A 402 7.36 -49.06 -2.37
N ILE A 403 8.55 -48.77 -2.95
CA ILE A 403 8.93 -49.08 -4.33
C ILE A 403 9.63 -50.42 -4.38
#